data_91d7ba5aecdbd6105bbfb27b29665d51
#
_entry.id   91d7ba5aecdbd6105bbfb27b29665d51
#
_cell.length_a   1.000
_cell.length_b   1.000
_cell.length_c   1.000
_cell.angle_alpha   90.00
_cell.angle_beta   90.00
_cell.angle_gamma   90.00
#
_symmetry.space_group_name_H-M   'P 1'
#
loop_
_entity.id
_entity.type
_entity.pdbx_description
1 polymer ?
#
loop_
_entity_poly.entity_id
_entity_poly.type
_entity_poly.pdbx_seq_one_letter_code
_entity_poly.pdbx_strand_id
1 'polypeptide(L)'
;MNGDRLRAFVALMPDTASRDALHALPVTRGARRTLPAQLHVTLAFIGAIERARCDALAERLPVLAAGHALPLQPVERIAWWPSLPR
;
A
#
# COMPACT_ATOMS: atom_id res chain seq x y z
N MET A 1 7.18 15.59 26.40
CA MET A 1 7.82 14.49 25.72
C MET A 1 7.11 14.12 24.43
N ASN A 2 7.86 13.89 23.41
CA ASN A 2 7.28 13.48 22.14
C ASN A 2 6.85 12.04 22.20
N GLY A 3 5.68 11.77 21.69
CA GLY A 3 5.26 10.40 21.50
C GLY A 3 6.04 9.76 20.36
N ASP A 4 5.80 8.49 20.18
CA ASP A 4 6.36 7.77 19.05
C ASP A 4 5.84 8.37 17.76
N ARG A 5 6.72 8.53 16.81
CA ARG A 5 6.33 8.97 15.47
C ARG A 5 6.58 7.85 14.49
N LEU A 6 5.65 7.70 13.59
CA LEU A 6 5.67 6.68 12.55
C LEU A 6 5.62 7.37 11.19
N ARG A 7 6.16 6.72 10.20
CA ARG A 7 5.90 7.11 8.82
C ARG A 7 4.73 6.26 8.35
N ALA A 8 3.65 6.92 7.98
CA ALA A 8 2.41 6.25 7.68
C ALA A 8 1.91 6.58 6.28
N PHE A 9 1.13 5.69 5.74
CA PHE A 9 0.46 5.88 4.47
C PHE A 9 -0.83 5.09 4.46
N VAL A 10 -1.77 5.52 3.64
CA VAL A 10 -3.03 4.81 3.44
C VAL A 10 -2.92 4.03 2.15
N ALA A 11 -3.25 2.76 2.20
CA ALA A 11 -3.07 1.88 1.05
C ALA A 11 -4.25 0.92 0.90
N LEU A 12 -4.43 0.47 -0.35
CA LEU A 12 -5.33 -0.63 -0.65
C LEU A 12 -4.53 -1.91 -0.67
N MET A 13 -5.06 -2.93 0.00
CA MET A 13 -4.46 -4.26 -0.03
C MET A 13 -5.22 -5.11 -1.03
N PRO A 14 -4.52 -5.84 -1.90
CA PRO A 14 -5.20 -6.74 -2.83
C PRO A 14 -5.83 -7.91 -2.07
N ASP A 15 -6.86 -8.48 -2.65
CA ASP A 15 -7.39 -9.74 -2.13
C ASP A 15 -6.38 -10.86 -2.37
N THR A 16 -6.63 -12.02 -1.78
CA THR A 16 -5.69 -13.14 -1.85
C THR A 16 -5.41 -13.57 -3.29
N ALA A 17 -6.45 -13.68 -4.11
CA ALA A 17 -6.28 -14.13 -5.49
C ALA A 17 -5.46 -13.13 -6.31
N SER A 18 -5.76 -11.83 -6.17
CA SER A 18 -5.02 -10.79 -6.86
C SER A 18 -3.58 -10.73 -6.39
N ARG A 19 -3.36 -10.85 -5.09
CA ARG A 19 -2.03 -10.85 -4.51
C ARG A 19 -1.19 -12.00 -5.06
N ASP A 20 -1.77 -13.19 -5.10
CA ASP A 20 -1.07 -14.37 -5.59
C ASP A 20 -0.75 -14.24 -7.08
N ALA A 21 -1.70 -13.73 -7.86
CA ALA A 21 -1.48 -13.50 -9.28
C ALA A 21 -0.36 -12.49 -9.53
N LEU A 22 -0.35 -11.39 -8.77
CA LEU A 22 0.70 -10.38 -8.88
C LEU A 22 2.05 -10.93 -8.48
N HIS A 23 2.10 -11.72 -7.41
CA HIS A 23 3.33 -12.30 -6.93
C HIS A 23 3.90 -13.33 -7.91
N ALA A 24 3.05 -13.97 -8.70
CA ALA A 24 3.46 -14.96 -9.69
C ALA A 24 3.98 -14.34 -10.99
N LEU A 25 3.83 -13.03 -11.18
CA LEU A 25 4.32 -12.39 -12.39
C LEU A 25 5.84 -12.56 -12.50
N PRO A 26 6.36 -12.75 -13.73
CA PRO A 26 7.80 -12.85 -13.91
C PRO A 26 8.47 -11.53 -13.54
N VAL A 27 9.63 -11.64 -12.91
CA VAL A 27 10.42 -10.46 -12.57
C VAL A 27 11.63 -10.38 -13.49
N THR A 28 12.03 -9.15 -13.79
CA THR A 28 13.21 -8.89 -14.58
C THR A 28 14.44 -9.33 -13.79
N ARG A 29 15.41 -9.85 -14.51
CA ARG A 29 16.68 -10.24 -13.92
C ARG A 29 17.25 -9.07 -13.12
N GLY A 30 17.66 -9.33 -11.89
CA GLY A 30 18.18 -8.33 -10.99
C GLY A 30 17.12 -7.60 -10.19
N ALA A 31 15.83 -7.77 -10.51
CA ALA A 31 14.77 -7.18 -9.74
C ALA A 31 14.51 -7.99 -8.48
N ARG A 32 14.11 -7.30 -7.42
CA ARG A 32 13.75 -7.94 -6.17
C ARG A 32 12.24 -8.14 -6.11
N ARG A 33 11.82 -9.33 -5.77
CA ARG A 33 10.41 -9.65 -5.62
C ARG A 33 9.93 -9.19 -4.24
N THR A 34 8.85 -8.41 -4.23
CA THR A 34 8.21 -7.99 -2.98
C THR A 34 7.47 -9.17 -2.36
N LEU A 35 7.53 -9.28 -1.05
CA LEU A 35 6.76 -10.31 -0.35
C LEU A 35 5.27 -10.11 -0.59
N PRO A 36 4.48 -11.18 -0.72
CA PRO A 36 3.05 -11.06 -0.99
C PRO A 36 2.32 -10.17 0.01
N ALA A 37 2.66 -10.27 1.28
CA ALA A 37 2.00 -9.49 2.32
C ALA A 37 2.29 -8.00 2.22
N GLN A 38 3.27 -7.59 1.43
CA GLN A 38 3.65 -6.20 1.26
C GLN A 38 3.13 -5.57 -0.03
N LEU A 39 2.44 -6.35 -0.85
CA LEU A 39 1.86 -5.82 -2.09
C LEU A 39 0.68 -4.92 -1.76
N HIS A 40 0.70 -3.71 -2.29
CA HIS A 40 -0.35 -2.74 -2.00
C HIS A 40 -0.35 -1.62 -3.03
N VAL A 41 -1.42 -0.84 -3.03
CA VAL A 41 -1.51 0.40 -3.81
C VAL A 41 -1.64 1.54 -2.81
N THR A 42 -0.67 2.45 -2.81
CA THR A 42 -0.71 3.59 -1.92
C THR A 42 -1.70 4.62 -2.43
N LEU A 43 -2.62 5.02 -1.56
CA LEU A 43 -3.61 6.05 -1.86
C LEU A 43 -3.15 7.42 -1.39
N ALA A 44 -2.48 7.48 -0.26
CA ALA A 44 -2.03 8.75 0.29
C ALA A 44 -0.86 8.52 1.23
N PHE A 45 0.16 9.34 1.10
CA PHE A 45 1.27 9.37 2.04
C PHE A 45 0.96 10.40 3.11
N ILE A 46 1.03 9.98 4.37
CA ILE A 46 0.78 10.87 5.49
C ILE A 46 2.09 11.46 6.00
N GLY A 47 3.16 10.69 5.91
CA GLY A 47 4.46 11.10 6.41
C GLY A 47 4.59 10.81 7.89
N ALA A 48 5.35 11.64 8.59
CA ALA A 48 5.59 11.47 10.00
C ALA A 48 4.35 11.86 10.81
N ILE A 49 3.89 10.96 11.64
CA ILE A 49 2.66 11.15 12.43
C ILE A 49 2.85 10.50 13.79
N GLU A 50 2.31 11.11 14.82
CA GLU A 50 2.34 10.51 16.14
C GLU A 50 1.51 9.23 16.16
N ARG A 51 1.97 8.26 16.93
CA ARG A 51 1.30 6.96 17.01
C ARG A 51 -0.18 7.10 17.39
N ALA A 52 -0.48 7.94 18.37
CA ALA A 52 -1.85 8.12 18.82
C ALA A 52 -2.77 8.63 17.69
N ARG A 53 -2.25 9.54 16.87
CA ARG A 53 -3.01 10.03 15.72
C ARG A 53 -3.15 8.96 14.65
N CYS A 54 -2.10 8.18 14.44
CA CYS A 54 -2.13 7.07 13.51
C CYS A 54 -3.21 6.05 13.91
N ASP A 55 -3.26 5.70 15.18
CA ASP A 55 -4.24 4.77 15.69
C ASP A 55 -5.66 5.32 15.55
N ALA A 56 -5.85 6.60 15.83
CA ALA A 56 -7.15 7.24 15.67
C ALA A 56 -7.62 7.22 14.22
N LEU A 57 -6.70 7.48 13.28
CA LEU A 57 -7.00 7.41 11.86
C LEU A 57 -7.35 5.99 11.45
N ALA A 58 -6.58 5.01 11.93
CA ALA A 58 -6.83 3.61 11.59
C ALA A 58 -8.22 3.16 12.06
N GLU A 59 -8.67 3.66 13.19
CA GLU A 59 -10.03 3.34 13.66
C GLU A 59 -11.11 3.93 12.77
N ARG A 60 -10.85 5.07 12.16
CA ARG A 60 -11.85 5.76 11.34
C ARG A 60 -11.89 5.25 9.91
N LEU A 61 -10.81 4.65 9.42
CA LEU A 61 -10.74 4.22 8.02
C LEU A 61 -11.86 3.25 7.62
N PRO A 62 -12.18 2.22 8.42
CA PRO A 62 -13.26 1.31 8.03
C PRO A 62 -14.60 2.03 7.88
N VAL A 63 -14.88 3.00 8.75
CA VAL A 63 -16.12 3.76 8.67
C VAL A 63 -16.15 4.65 7.44
N LEU A 64 -15.02 5.32 7.16
CA LEU A 64 -14.91 6.18 5.99
C LEU A 64 -14.99 5.39 4.70
N ALA A 65 -14.45 4.17 4.69
CA ALA A 65 -14.46 3.32 3.51
C ALA A 65 -15.79 2.61 3.30
N ALA A 66 -16.61 2.51 4.33
CA ALA A 66 -17.88 1.81 4.24
C ALA A 66 -18.77 2.48 3.20
N GLY A 67 -19.41 1.69 2.36
CA GLY A 67 -20.25 2.19 1.31
C GLY A 67 -19.51 2.64 0.06
N HIS A 68 -18.19 2.60 0.06
CA HIS A 68 -17.38 2.89 -1.12
C HIS A 68 -16.86 1.59 -1.70
N ALA A 69 -17.25 1.30 -2.93
CA ALA A 69 -16.74 0.14 -3.66
C ALA A 69 -15.77 0.64 -4.71
N LEU A 70 -14.63 -0.02 -4.80
CA LEU A 70 -13.65 0.30 -5.84
C LEU A 70 -13.91 -0.59 -7.04
N PRO A 71 -13.87 -0.01 -8.24
CA PRO A 71 -13.96 -0.84 -9.44
C PRO A 71 -12.71 -1.69 -9.58
N LEU A 72 -12.84 -2.79 -10.31
CA LEU A 72 -11.68 -3.59 -10.64
C LEU A 72 -10.71 -2.75 -11.46
N GLN A 73 -9.45 -2.82 -11.10
CA GLN A 73 -8.40 -2.10 -11.79
C GLN A 73 -7.53 -3.09 -12.55
N PRO A 74 -7.48 -3.02 -13.88
CA PRO A 74 -6.60 -3.92 -14.62
C PRO A 74 -5.15 -3.54 -14.41
N VAL A 75 -4.29 -4.57 -14.35
CA VAL A 75 -2.84 -4.35 -14.40
C VAL A 75 -2.47 -4.30 -15.87
N GLU A 76 -2.08 -3.12 -16.34
CA GLU A 76 -1.84 -2.92 -17.75
C GLU A 76 -0.43 -3.29 -18.18
N ARG A 77 0.53 -3.07 -17.33
CA ARG A 77 1.93 -3.36 -17.68
C ARG A 77 2.82 -3.34 -16.45
N ILE A 78 3.99 -3.89 -16.61
CA ILE A 78 5.08 -3.79 -15.66
C ILE A 78 5.94 -2.62 -16.11
N ALA A 79 6.26 -1.73 -15.19
CA ALA A 79 7.11 -0.60 -15.45
C ALA A 79 8.34 -0.65 -14.56
N TRP A 80 9.41 -0.06 -15.04
CA TRP A 80 10.66 0.02 -14.31
C TRP A 80 10.88 1.44 -13.80
N TRP A 81 11.22 1.55 -12.54
CA TRP A 81 11.51 2.85 -11.93
C TRP A 81 13.00 2.92 -11.63
N PRO A 82 13.79 3.43 -12.57
CA PRO A 82 15.25 3.46 -12.41
C PRO A 82 15.71 4.39 -11.31
N SER A 83 14.96 5.43 -11.01
CA SER A 83 15.27 6.31 -9.90
C SER A 83 13.97 6.81 -9.30
N LEU A 84 13.81 6.60 -8.01
CA LEU A 84 12.63 7.05 -7.31
C LEU A 84 12.92 8.40 -6.67
N PRO A 85 11.98 9.35 -6.73
CA PRO A 85 12.11 10.61 -6.00
C PRO A 85 12.21 10.34 -4.51
N ARG A 86 12.95 11.16 -3.82
CA ARG A 86 13.09 11.06 -2.37
C ARG A 86 12.17 12.03 -1.67
#